data_89ea03a86a3a06a92fdff5dfd971a8e6
#
_entry.id   89ea03a86a3a06a92fdff5dfd971a8e6
#
_cell.length_a   1.000
_cell.length_b   1.000
_cell.length_c   1.000
_cell.angle_alpha   90.00
_cell.angle_beta   90.00
_cell.angle_gamma   90.00
#
_symmetry.space_group_name_H-M   'P 1'
#
loop_
_entity.id
_entity.type
_entity.pdbx_description
1 polymer ?
#
loop_
_entity_poly.entity_id
_entity_poly.type
_entity_poly.pdbx_seq_one_letter_code
_entity_poly.pdbx_strand_id
1 'polypeptide(L)'
;MSKRADNRSKFISAIASLGKAEITTQEIKDVCNEIDVSFPYWFTNDDANRIKRGTFKVPGAAINMQAQVIPMTKPVETSGHRISNVTTDLEIENLVPKQYANYVPFGNFDDVLSIVQSMRFFPVFITGQSGNGKTMSIEQACAKAKRKFVCVSMTPDTDEGDLLGNYVLINGQMEWRDGPVTVAARQGAVLCIDEIDYGSNNLSCLQRVFEGKPFLLKKKNEQVVPAPGFTVFATANTKGKGSEDGRYMFTNVLNEAFLERFVNTMEQDWPPSKTEKKIINKELDAVGKSDEDFAEKLVTWAEVIRKTFEQGGCDEVISTRRLVHIVNTYSVFGDKMKAIALCLNRFDVDTKMSFLDLYTKVDGGASIDEIMAPPVAETIDEADADPLTY
;
A
#
# COMPACT_ATOMS: atom_id res chain seq x y z
N MET A 1 -5.35 7.46 58.25
CA MET A 1 -5.20 7.25 56.78
C MET A 1 -5.27 8.59 56.06
N SER A 2 -4.39 8.86 55.10
CA SER A 2 -4.29 10.18 54.44
C SER A 2 -5.53 10.45 53.57
N LYS A 3 -6.10 11.68 53.61
CA LYS A 3 -7.17 12.15 52.68
C LYS A 3 -6.94 11.74 51.20
N ARG A 4 -5.69 11.64 50.79
CA ARG A 4 -5.31 11.17 49.41
C ARG A 4 -5.64 9.71 49.16
N ALA A 5 -5.48 8.82 50.13
CA ALA A 5 -5.80 7.40 49.98
C ALA A 5 -7.31 7.16 49.91
N ASP A 6 -8.09 7.93 50.67
CA ASP A 6 -9.55 7.89 50.68
C ASP A 6 -10.15 8.37 49.35
N ASN A 7 -9.62 9.45 48.78
CA ASN A 7 -10.06 9.97 47.48
C ASN A 7 -9.73 9.04 46.30
N ARG A 8 -8.60 8.31 46.38
CA ARG A 8 -8.26 7.29 45.37
C ARG A 8 -9.24 6.12 45.40
N SER A 9 -9.55 5.64 46.61
CA SER A 9 -10.50 4.54 46.79
C SER A 9 -11.90 4.91 46.28
N LYS A 10 -12.38 6.11 46.62
CA LYS A 10 -13.67 6.64 46.15
C LYS A 10 -13.74 6.73 44.64
N PHE A 11 -12.70 7.25 44.01
CA PHE A 11 -12.63 7.36 42.54
C PHE A 11 -12.67 5.99 41.87
N ILE A 12 -11.83 5.04 42.30
CA ILE A 12 -11.79 3.67 41.73
C ILE A 12 -13.13 2.97 41.86
N SER A 13 -13.79 3.11 43.06
CA SER A 13 -15.13 2.53 43.28
C SER A 13 -16.18 3.15 42.37
N ALA A 14 -16.14 4.48 42.18
CA ALA A 14 -17.09 5.18 41.34
C ALA A 14 -16.97 4.80 39.86
N ILE A 15 -15.74 4.71 39.31
CA ILE A 15 -15.55 4.28 37.91
C ILE A 15 -15.89 2.79 37.71
N ALA A 16 -15.63 1.94 38.70
CA ALA A 16 -16.00 0.52 38.64
C ALA A 16 -17.54 0.33 38.66
N SER A 17 -18.29 1.18 39.38
CA SER A 17 -19.75 1.11 39.40
C SER A 17 -20.43 1.49 38.09
N LEU A 18 -19.72 2.13 37.16
CA LEU A 18 -20.22 2.41 35.80
C LEU A 18 -20.42 1.18 34.95
N GLY A 19 -19.86 0.02 35.36
CA GLY A 19 -19.97 -1.25 34.62
C GLY A 19 -19.32 -1.25 33.22
N LYS A 20 -18.47 -0.28 32.91
CA LYS A 20 -17.77 -0.13 31.65
C LYS A 20 -16.35 -0.66 31.76
N ALA A 21 -15.85 -1.30 30.69
CA ALA A 21 -14.46 -1.74 30.62
C ALA A 21 -13.49 -0.58 30.31
N GLU A 22 -13.98 0.46 29.65
CA GLU A 22 -13.23 1.63 29.23
C GLU A 22 -13.94 2.91 29.65
N ILE A 23 -13.17 3.96 29.97
CA ILE A 23 -13.68 5.28 30.37
C ILE A 23 -12.91 6.38 29.65
N THR A 24 -13.62 7.40 29.19
CA THR A 24 -13.03 8.56 28.50
C THR A 24 -12.65 9.68 29.48
N THR A 25 -11.78 10.58 29.02
CA THR A 25 -11.38 11.76 29.81
C THR A 25 -12.59 12.61 30.24
N GLN A 26 -13.64 12.71 29.42
CA GLN A 26 -14.84 13.47 29.76
C GLN A 26 -15.64 12.77 30.87
N GLU A 27 -15.88 11.48 30.75
CA GLU A 27 -16.55 10.68 31.79
C GLU A 27 -15.77 10.69 33.11
N ILE A 28 -14.44 10.71 33.09
CA ILE A 28 -13.61 10.88 34.28
C ILE A 28 -13.90 12.23 34.96
N LYS A 29 -14.03 13.32 34.20
CA LYS A 29 -14.38 14.65 34.76
C LYS A 29 -15.76 14.65 35.36
N ASP A 30 -16.71 14.03 34.69
CA ASP A 30 -18.10 13.97 35.16
C ASP A 30 -18.20 13.19 36.49
N VAL A 31 -17.54 12.03 36.58
CA VAL A 31 -17.43 11.26 37.83
C VAL A 31 -16.74 12.04 38.95
N CYS A 32 -15.64 12.73 38.64
CA CYS A 32 -14.95 13.55 39.65
C CYS A 32 -15.81 14.68 40.20
N ASN A 33 -16.63 15.32 39.38
CA ASN A 33 -17.58 16.36 39.79
C ASN A 33 -18.69 15.76 40.66
N GLU A 34 -19.18 14.57 40.34
CA GLU A 34 -20.26 13.90 41.07
C GLU A 34 -19.82 13.48 42.48
N ILE A 35 -18.59 13.01 42.65
CA ILE A 35 -18.06 12.55 43.94
C ILE A 35 -17.22 13.61 44.69
N ASP A 36 -17.16 14.83 44.19
CA ASP A 36 -16.39 15.96 44.74
C ASP A 36 -14.90 15.63 45.00
N VAL A 37 -14.23 15.07 43.97
CA VAL A 37 -12.82 14.69 44.02
C VAL A 37 -12.06 15.38 42.89
N SER A 38 -10.85 15.87 43.18
CA SER A 38 -9.96 16.47 42.16
C SER A 38 -9.60 15.49 41.06
N PHE A 39 -9.45 16.01 39.83
CA PHE A 39 -9.11 15.22 38.66
C PHE A 39 -7.90 14.29 38.89
N PRO A 40 -8.01 12.99 38.62
CA PRO A 40 -7.03 11.97 39.02
C PRO A 40 -5.85 11.86 38.04
N TYR A 41 -4.98 12.83 37.97
CA TYR A 41 -3.78 12.82 37.13
C TYR A 41 -2.88 11.56 37.33
N TRP A 42 -2.88 11.01 38.58
CA TRP A 42 -2.17 9.76 38.88
C TRP A 42 -2.73 8.55 38.15
N PHE A 43 -4.02 8.58 37.77
CA PHE A 43 -4.68 7.51 37.03
C PHE A 43 -4.49 7.71 35.49
N THR A 44 -4.65 8.96 35.02
CA THR A 44 -4.58 9.28 33.59
C THR A 44 -3.16 9.38 33.07
N ASN A 45 -2.14 9.56 33.89
CA ASN A 45 -0.73 9.58 33.56
C ASN A 45 -0.05 8.21 33.69
N ASP A 46 -0.76 7.19 34.18
CA ASP A 46 -0.25 5.83 34.26
C ASP A 46 -0.48 5.12 32.91
N ASP A 47 0.61 4.76 32.24
CA ASP A 47 0.56 4.08 30.94
C ASP A 47 -0.12 2.72 31.00
N ALA A 48 -0.09 2.03 32.16
CA ALA A 48 -0.81 0.77 32.38
C ALA A 48 -2.34 0.91 32.27
N ASN A 49 -2.89 2.10 32.52
CA ASN A 49 -4.31 2.38 32.42
C ASN A 49 -4.72 2.94 31.04
N ARG A 50 -3.77 3.38 30.21
CA ARG A 50 -4.06 4.04 28.93
C ARG A 50 -4.28 3.02 27.81
N ILE A 51 -5.42 3.08 27.11
CA ILE A 51 -5.74 2.27 25.93
C ILE A 51 -5.40 3.05 24.66
N LYS A 52 -5.86 4.31 24.57
CA LYS A 52 -5.57 5.25 23.48
C LYS A 52 -5.67 6.70 24.02
N ARG A 53 -5.35 7.68 23.18
CA ARG A 53 -5.42 9.09 23.60
C ARG A 53 -6.82 9.45 24.13
N GLY A 54 -6.90 9.79 25.41
CA GLY A 54 -8.14 10.17 26.08
C GLY A 54 -9.08 9.03 26.50
N THR A 55 -8.65 7.76 26.43
CA THR A 55 -9.41 6.57 26.85
C THR A 55 -8.57 5.69 27.77
N PHE A 56 -9.15 5.23 28.88
CA PHE A 56 -8.46 4.52 29.95
C PHE A 56 -9.22 3.25 30.34
N LYS A 57 -8.48 2.24 30.81
CA LYS A 57 -9.02 0.97 31.28
C LYS A 57 -9.57 1.14 32.69
N VAL A 58 -10.76 0.61 32.97
CA VAL A 58 -11.36 0.62 34.33
C VAL A 58 -10.86 -0.56 35.12
N PRO A 59 -10.12 -0.34 36.27
CA PRO A 59 -9.63 -1.43 37.08
C PRO A 59 -10.81 -2.14 37.78
N GLY A 60 -10.83 -3.48 37.76
CA GLY A 60 -11.81 -4.30 38.47
C GLY A 60 -13.18 -4.46 37.78
N ALA A 61 -13.33 -4.02 36.53
CA ALA A 61 -14.54 -4.36 35.77
C ALA A 61 -14.54 -5.85 35.44
N ALA A 62 -15.41 -6.62 36.07
CA ALA A 62 -15.68 -8.00 35.71
C ALA A 62 -16.31 -8.03 34.31
N ILE A 63 -15.59 -8.61 33.34
CA ILE A 63 -16.11 -8.78 31.98
C ILE A 63 -17.17 -9.89 32.04
N ASN A 64 -18.43 -9.50 32.13
CA ASN A 64 -19.54 -10.42 32.01
C ASN A 64 -19.75 -10.67 30.50
N MET A 65 -19.04 -11.67 29.95
CA MET A 65 -19.22 -12.14 28.58
C MET A 65 -20.52 -12.94 28.45
N GLN A 66 -21.65 -12.25 28.35
CA GLN A 66 -22.83 -12.80 27.71
C GLN A 66 -22.85 -12.30 26.28
N ALA A 67 -22.36 -13.15 25.37
CA ALA A 67 -22.45 -12.94 23.94
C ALA A 67 -23.94 -12.93 23.54
N GLN A 68 -24.50 -11.77 23.22
CA GLN A 68 -25.73 -11.68 22.46
C GLN A 68 -25.44 -12.08 21.03
N VAL A 69 -25.93 -13.26 20.64
CA VAL A 69 -25.93 -13.72 19.25
C VAL A 69 -26.96 -12.89 18.48
N ILE A 70 -26.47 -11.95 17.68
CA ILE A 70 -27.29 -11.24 16.69
C ILE A 70 -27.36 -12.15 15.46
N PRO A 71 -28.56 -12.53 14.95
CA PRO A 71 -28.65 -13.36 13.75
C PRO A 71 -28.15 -12.57 12.53
N MET A 72 -27.11 -13.10 11.90
CA MET A 72 -26.56 -12.56 10.65
C MET A 72 -27.55 -12.70 9.51
N THR A 73 -28.06 -11.62 8.99
CA THR A 73 -28.69 -11.55 7.67
C THR A 73 -27.64 -11.85 6.60
N LYS A 74 -28.05 -12.60 5.56
CA LYS A 74 -27.20 -13.04 4.46
C LYS A 74 -26.43 -11.88 3.83
N PRO A 75 -25.12 -12.06 3.50
CA PRO A 75 -24.33 -11.01 2.89
C PRO A 75 -24.79 -10.74 1.46
N VAL A 76 -24.93 -9.46 1.15
CA VAL A 76 -25.02 -8.97 -0.24
C VAL A 76 -23.63 -9.10 -0.84
N GLU A 77 -23.50 -9.75 -1.98
CA GLU A 77 -22.25 -9.84 -2.74
C GLU A 77 -21.88 -8.48 -3.31
N THR A 78 -21.02 -7.77 -2.62
CA THR A 78 -20.29 -6.65 -3.19
C THR A 78 -18.91 -7.15 -3.59
N SER A 79 -18.56 -6.99 -4.86
CA SER A 79 -17.22 -7.25 -5.41
C SER A 79 -16.21 -6.23 -4.84
N GLY A 80 -15.86 -6.41 -3.59
CA GLY A 80 -14.82 -5.67 -2.89
C GLY A 80 -13.64 -6.60 -2.66
N HIS A 81 -12.44 -6.12 -2.90
CA HIS A 81 -11.20 -6.80 -2.55
C HIS A 81 -11.29 -7.29 -1.10
N ARG A 82 -11.50 -8.58 -0.93
CA ARG A 82 -11.36 -9.22 0.37
C ARG A 82 -9.88 -9.17 0.72
N ILE A 83 -9.55 -8.39 1.76
CA ILE A 83 -8.41 -8.72 2.60
C ILE A 83 -8.82 -10.04 3.25
N SER A 84 -8.50 -11.14 2.61
CA SER A 84 -8.64 -12.45 3.20
C SER A 84 -7.70 -12.49 4.39
N ASN A 85 -8.25 -12.68 5.58
CA ASN A 85 -7.50 -13.12 6.72
C ASN A 85 -6.50 -14.19 6.24
N VAL A 86 -5.23 -13.99 6.56
CA VAL A 86 -4.15 -14.94 6.28
C VAL A 86 -4.46 -16.22 7.04
N THR A 87 -5.29 -17.04 6.47
CA THR A 87 -5.58 -18.37 6.95
C THR A 87 -5.64 -19.30 5.76
N THR A 88 -4.94 -20.37 5.92
CA THR A 88 -4.82 -21.50 5.01
C THR A 88 -3.83 -21.24 3.88
N ASP A 89 -2.96 -22.21 3.74
CA ASP A 89 -2.03 -22.45 2.67
C ASP A 89 -2.34 -21.55 1.50
N LEU A 90 -1.41 -20.62 1.15
CA LEU A 90 -1.51 -19.90 -0.10
C LEU A 90 -2.07 -20.93 -1.08
N GLU A 91 -3.36 -20.81 -1.44
CA GLU A 91 -4.00 -21.83 -2.29
C GLU A 91 -3.12 -21.96 -3.52
N ILE A 92 -2.27 -22.99 -3.48
CA ILE A 92 -1.18 -23.23 -4.42
C ILE A 92 -1.73 -23.46 -5.82
N GLU A 93 -3.06 -23.62 -5.92
CA GLU A 93 -3.73 -23.96 -7.16
C GLU A 93 -3.70 -22.84 -8.22
N ASN A 94 -3.40 -21.60 -7.88
CA ASN A 94 -3.49 -20.51 -8.87
C ASN A 94 -2.42 -19.42 -8.74
N LEU A 95 -1.14 -19.81 -8.65
CA LEU A 95 -0.02 -18.85 -8.65
C LEU A 95 0.27 -18.24 -10.02
N VAL A 96 -0.41 -18.66 -11.09
CA VAL A 96 -0.26 -18.03 -12.40
C VAL A 96 -1.12 -16.75 -12.44
N PRO A 97 -0.51 -15.57 -12.62
CA PRO A 97 -1.24 -14.33 -12.60
C PRO A 97 -2.18 -14.21 -13.80
N LYS A 98 -3.26 -13.46 -13.63
CA LYS A 98 -4.19 -13.15 -14.72
C LYS A 98 -3.58 -12.12 -15.65
N GLN A 99 -3.82 -12.28 -16.95
CA GLN A 99 -3.46 -11.25 -17.91
C GLN A 99 -4.37 -10.03 -17.71
N TYR A 100 -3.73 -8.87 -17.60
CA TYR A 100 -4.45 -7.60 -17.57
C TYR A 100 -4.77 -7.17 -19.00
N ALA A 101 -6.05 -7.11 -19.36
CA ALA A 101 -6.50 -6.86 -20.73
C ALA A 101 -5.98 -5.54 -21.33
N ASN A 102 -5.84 -4.51 -20.50
CA ASN A 102 -5.38 -3.20 -20.94
C ASN A 102 -3.85 -3.08 -20.96
N TYR A 103 -3.12 -4.10 -20.49
CA TYR A 103 -1.68 -4.03 -20.44
C TYR A 103 -1.09 -3.78 -21.83
N VAL A 104 -0.13 -2.86 -21.91
CA VAL A 104 0.65 -2.55 -23.10
C VAL A 104 2.12 -2.79 -22.78
N PRO A 105 2.77 -3.76 -23.42
CA PRO A 105 4.20 -4.01 -23.24
C PRO A 105 5.06 -2.83 -23.67
N PHE A 106 6.09 -2.52 -22.90
CA PHE A 106 7.10 -1.52 -23.24
C PHE A 106 8.40 -1.73 -22.46
N GLY A 107 9.44 -0.97 -22.79
CA GLY A 107 10.74 -1.02 -22.13
C GLY A 107 11.34 -2.43 -22.16
N ASN A 108 11.73 -2.93 -21.01
CA ASN A 108 12.41 -4.22 -20.85
C ASN A 108 11.47 -5.44 -20.91
N PHE A 109 10.19 -5.28 -21.30
CA PHE A 109 9.19 -6.35 -21.23
C PHE A 109 9.59 -7.62 -22.01
N ASP A 110 10.12 -7.48 -23.22
CA ASP A 110 10.47 -8.64 -24.06
C ASP A 110 11.69 -9.39 -23.51
N ASP A 111 12.63 -8.67 -22.89
CA ASP A 111 13.78 -9.28 -22.20
C ASP A 111 13.32 -10.02 -20.95
N VAL A 112 12.45 -9.39 -20.12
CA VAL A 112 11.84 -10.03 -18.95
C VAL A 112 11.05 -11.27 -19.36
N LEU A 113 10.26 -11.20 -20.43
CA LEU A 113 9.50 -12.34 -20.95
C LEU A 113 10.44 -13.48 -21.41
N SER A 114 11.53 -13.15 -22.09
CA SER A 114 12.53 -14.12 -22.55
C SER A 114 13.19 -14.86 -21.38
N ILE A 115 13.53 -14.12 -20.31
CA ILE A 115 14.09 -14.68 -19.08
C ILE A 115 13.06 -15.60 -18.41
N VAL A 116 11.83 -15.16 -18.26
CA VAL A 116 10.73 -15.94 -17.65
C VAL A 116 10.48 -17.23 -18.43
N GLN A 117 10.51 -17.18 -19.76
CA GLN A 117 10.32 -18.34 -20.64
C GLN A 117 11.50 -19.31 -20.65
N SER A 118 12.71 -18.82 -20.37
CA SER A 118 13.92 -19.64 -20.41
C SER A 118 13.92 -20.79 -19.40
N MET A 119 13.11 -20.70 -18.35
CA MET A 119 13.06 -21.64 -17.21
C MET A 119 14.40 -21.81 -16.47
N ARG A 120 15.37 -20.94 -16.75
CA ARG A 120 16.68 -20.96 -16.10
C ARG A 120 16.68 -20.06 -14.87
N PHE A 121 17.53 -20.39 -13.93
CA PHE A 121 17.83 -19.46 -12.84
C PHE A 121 18.63 -18.28 -13.39
N PHE A 122 18.04 -17.10 -13.36
CA PHE A 122 18.62 -15.87 -13.89
C PHE A 122 18.11 -14.68 -13.08
N PRO A 123 18.76 -14.36 -11.97
CA PRO A 123 18.32 -13.26 -11.11
C PRO A 123 18.55 -11.89 -11.76
N VAL A 124 17.53 -11.04 -11.71
CA VAL A 124 17.51 -9.71 -12.34
C VAL A 124 17.15 -8.64 -11.32
N PHE A 125 17.87 -7.54 -11.37
CA PHE A 125 17.55 -6.32 -10.62
C PHE A 125 16.95 -5.28 -11.57
N ILE A 126 15.73 -4.79 -11.30
CA ILE A 126 15.06 -3.78 -12.12
C ILE A 126 14.91 -2.49 -11.32
N THR A 127 15.53 -1.42 -11.78
CA THR A 127 15.47 -0.11 -11.14
C THR A 127 14.74 0.91 -12.00
N GLY A 128 14.27 1.99 -11.40
CA GLY A 128 13.62 3.11 -12.09
C GLY A 128 12.59 3.80 -11.23
N GLN A 129 12.07 4.90 -11.71
CA GLN A 129 11.11 5.75 -10.98
C GLN A 129 9.84 5.00 -10.54
N SER A 130 9.23 5.41 -9.41
CA SER A 130 7.99 4.82 -8.95
C SER A 130 6.83 5.06 -9.93
N GLY A 131 6.02 4.03 -10.17
CA GLY A 131 4.83 4.13 -11.04
C GLY A 131 5.11 4.01 -12.54
N ASN A 132 6.29 3.53 -12.94
CA ASN A 132 6.67 3.24 -14.32
C ASN A 132 6.45 1.77 -14.75
N GLY A 133 5.78 0.93 -13.93
CA GLY A 133 5.34 -0.40 -14.32
C GLY A 133 6.33 -1.54 -14.14
N LYS A 134 7.42 -1.40 -13.35
CA LYS A 134 8.43 -2.45 -13.11
C LYS A 134 7.81 -3.79 -12.69
N THR A 135 7.12 -3.80 -11.57
CA THR A 135 6.50 -5.01 -10.99
C THR A 135 5.42 -5.58 -11.89
N MET A 136 4.59 -4.72 -12.48
CA MET A 136 3.55 -5.12 -13.44
C MET A 136 4.14 -5.79 -14.69
N SER A 137 5.30 -5.34 -15.17
CA SER A 137 5.99 -5.95 -16.31
C SER A 137 6.37 -7.40 -16.03
N ILE A 138 6.91 -7.70 -14.84
CA ILE A 138 7.27 -9.07 -14.43
C ILE A 138 6.02 -9.93 -14.31
N GLU A 139 4.99 -9.44 -13.63
CA GLU A 139 3.71 -10.14 -13.45
C GLU A 139 3.07 -10.49 -14.78
N GLN A 140 2.98 -9.53 -15.72
CA GLN A 140 2.37 -9.75 -17.03
C GLN A 140 3.22 -10.62 -17.95
N ALA A 141 4.55 -10.63 -17.80
CA ALA A 141 5.42 -11.60 -18.46
C ALA A 141 5.14 -13.02 -17.95
N CYS A 142 4.96 -13.20 -16.64
CA CYS A 142 4.58 -14.47 -16.05
C CYS A 142 3.18 -14.92 -16.50
N ALA A 143 2.20 -14.02 -16.55
CA ALA A 143 0.85 -14.28 -17.06
C ALA A 143 0.90 -14.77 -18.52
N LYS A 144 1.65 -14.08 -19.39
CA LYS A 144 1.81 -14.42 -20.80
C LYS A 144 2.54 -15.77 -21.00
N ALA A 145 3.55 -16.03 -20.16
CA ALA A 145 4.30 -17.29 -20.19
C ALA A 145 3.61 -18.44 -19.43
N LYS A 146 2.47 -18.18 -18.77
CA LYS A 146 1.75 -19.13 -17.88
C LYS A 146 2.65 -19.68 -16.78
N ARG A 147 3.51 -18.84 -16.23
CA ARG A 147 4.43 -19.17 -15.14
C ARG A 147 3.85 -18.77 -13.78
N LYS A 148 4.11 -19.62 -12.79
CA LYS A 148 3.81 -19.29 -11.39
C LYS A 148 4.61 -18.04 -10.98
N PHE A 149 3.96 -17.14 -10.28
CA PHE A 149 4.52 -15.87 -9.84
C PHE A 149 4.20 -15.67 -8.35
N VAL A 150 5.20 -15.33 -7.58
CA VAL A 150 5.06 -14.98 -6.16
C VAL A 150 5.72 -13.63 -5.97
N CYS A 151 4.96 -12.65 -5.48
CA CYS A 151 5.47 -11.32 -5.18
C CYS A 151 5.43 -11.06 -3.69
N VAL A 152 6.49 -10.47 -3.16
CA VAL A 152 6.58 -9.97 -1.80
C VAL A 152 7.14 -8.54 -1.83
N SER A 153 6.41 -7.59 -1.24
CA SER A 153 6.90 -6.22 -1.08
C SER A 153 7.68 -6.10 0.22
N MET A 154 8.85 -5.49 0.13
CA MET A 154 9.71 -5.26 1.29
C MET A 154 9.24 -4.05 2.08
N THR A 155 9.37 -4.13 3.38
CA THR A 155 9.21 -3.02 4.31
C THR A 155 10.43 -2.98 5.25
N PRO A 156 10.68 -1.86 5.96
CA PRO A 156 11.76 -1.80 6.94
C PRO A 156 11.68 -2.88 8.03
N ASP A 157 10.47 -3.34 8.33
CA ASP A 157 10.19 -4.33 9.39
C ASP A 157 10.20 -5.78 8.89
N THR A 158 10.30 -6.00 7.58
CA THR A 158 10.30 -7.35 6.98
C THR A 158 11.49 -8.17 7.49
N ASP A 159 11.23 -9.34 8.04
CA ASP A 159 12.24 -10.21 8.63
C ASP A 159 12.41 -11.56 7.90
N GLU A 160 13.35 -12.40 8.41
CA GLU A 160 13.61 -13.75 7.88
C GLU A 160 12.36 -14.63 7.99
N GLY A 161 11.55 -14.46 9.05
CA GLY A 161 10.33 -15.24 9.26
C GLY A 161 9.23 -14.91 8.24
N ASP A 162 9.10 -13.64 7.90
CA ASP A 162 8.14 -13.19 6.89
C ASP A 162 8.51 -13.71 5.49
N LEU A 163 9.79 -13.78 5.19
CA LEU A 163 10.30 -14.19 3.88
C LEU A 163 10.40 -15.69 3.70
N LEU A 164 11.00 -16.38 4.67
CA LEU A 164 11.29 -17.82 4.58
C LEU A 164 10.22 -18.69 5.24
N GLY A 165 9.55 -18.19 6.26
CA GLY A 165 8.49 -18.88 6.98
C GLY A 165 8.70 -18.91 8.49
N ASN A 166 7.62 -19.18 9.19
CA ASN A 166 7.60 -19.18 10.65
C ASN A 166 6.61 -20.22 11.21
N TYR A 167 6.75 -20.51 12.49
CA TYR A 167 5.75 -21.26 13.23
C TYR A 167 4.59 -20.34 13.61
N VAL A 168 3.38 -20.78 13.34
CA VAL A 168 2.14 -20.09 13.69
C VAL A 168 1.27 -20.98 14.57
N LEU A 169 0.53 -20.38 15.50
CA LEU A 169 -0.38 -21.12 16.37
C LEU A 169 -1.73 -21.30 15.67
N ILE A 170 -2.07 -22.54 15.33
CA ILE A 170 -3.34 -22.90 14.68
C ILE A 170 -4.05 -23.92 15.55
N ASN A 171 -5.27 -23.63 15.99
CA ASN A 171 -6.07 -24.51 16.83
C ASN A 171 -5.32 -25.04 18.08
N GLY A 172 -4.43 -24.22 18.66
CA GLY A 172 -3.64 -24.59 19.83
C GLY A 172 -2.39 -25.42 19.53
N GLN A 173 -2.06 -25.68 18.28
CA GLN A 173 -0.85 -26.38 17.85
C GLN A 173 0.07 -25.44 17.06
N MET A 174 1.37 -25.63 17.23
CA MET A 174 2.39 -24.89 16.48
C MET A 174 2.61 -25.58 15.14
N GLU A 175 2.20 -24.90 14.05
CA GLU A 175 2.40 -25.38 12.69
C GLU A 175 3.37 -24.48 11.94
N TRP A 176 4.23 -25.10 11.14
CA TRP A 176 5.11 -24.35 10.26
C TRP A 176 4.35 -23.86 9.04
N ARG A 177 4.52 -22.57 8.68
CA ARG A 177 4.08 -22.02 7.40
C ARG A 177 5.26 -21.50 6.60
N ASP A 178 5.36 -21.96 5.36
CA ASP A 178 6.35 -21.47 4.42
C ASP A 178 6.04 -20.01 4.07
N GLY A 179 7.08 -19.16 4.08
CA GLY A 179 6.99 -17.79 3.56
C GLY A 179 7.05 -17.72 2.03
N PRO A 180 6.80 -16.56 1.43
CA PRO A 180 6.72 -16.40 -0.03
C PRO A 180 7.97 -16.87 -0.77
N VAL A 181 9.15 -16.64 -0.23
CA VAL A 181 10.42 -17.10 -0.82
C VAL A 181 10.51 -18.62 -0.87
N THR A 182 10.15 -19.28 0.23
CA THR A 182 10.15 -20.75 0.32
C THR A 182 9.10 -21.35 -0.59
N VAL A 183 7.89 -20.77 -0.65
CA VAL A 183 6.83 -21.17 -1.56
C VAL A 183 7.30 -21.07 -3.03
N ALA A 184 7.88 -19.94 -3.41
CA ALA A 184 8.39 -19.73 -4.76
C ALA A 184 9.48 -20.74 -5.12
N ALA A 185 10.44 -20.97 -4.21
CA ALA A 185 11.53 -21.92 -4.45
C ALA A 185 11.00 -23.35 -4.62
N ARG A 186 10.09 -23.82 -3.73
CA ARG A 186 9.51 -25.17 -3.83
C ARG A 186 8.65 -25.37 -5.08
N GLN A 187 7.97 -24.32 -5.53
CA GLN A 187 7.07 -24.38 -6.67
C GLN A 187 7.75 -24.13 -8.03
N GLY A 188 9.06 -23.82 -8.04
CA GLY A 188 9.75 -23.41 -9.27
C GLY A 188 9.15 -22.14 -9.88
N ALA A 189 8.62 -21.27 -9.04
CA ALA A 189 7.96 -20.03 -9.46
C ALA A 189 8.97 -18.90 -9.73
N VAL A 190 8.52 -17.87 -10.41
CA VAL A 190 9.22 -16.59 -10.49
C VAL A 190 8.93 -15.84 -9.19
N LEU A 191 9.98 -15.58 -8.41
CA LEU A 191 9.90 -14.75 -7.21
C LEU A 191 10.17 -13.29 -7.58
N CYS A 192 9.26 -12.40 -7.20
CA CYS A 192 9.46 -10.96 -7.29
C CYS A 192 9.62 -10.40 -5.87
N ILE A 193 10.75 -9.78 -5.59
CA ILE A 193 10.97 -9.00 -4.38
C ILE A 193 10.82 -7.54 -4.74
N ASP A 194 9.64 -7.00 -4.43
CA ASP A 194 9.29 -5.63 -4.77
C ASP A 194 9.83 -4.67 -3.71
N GLU A 195 10.34 -3.52 -4.17
CA GLU A 195 10.90 -2.48 -3.31
C GLU A 195 12.02 -3.01 -2.38
N ILE A 196 12.96 -3.79 -2.94
CA ILE A 196 14.04 -4.44 -2.18
C ILE A 196 14.94 -3.45 -1.43
N ASP A 197 15.01 -2.21 -1.87
CA ASP A 197 15.74 -1.11 -1.25
C ASP A 197 15.13 -0.64 0.09
N TYR A 198 13.90 -1.02 0.43
CA TYR A 198 13.36 -0.86 1.78
C TYR A 198 13.84 -1.95 2.74
N GLY A 199 14.34 -3.06 2.22
CA GLY A 199 14.82 -4.16 3.04
C GLY A 199 16.02 -3.74 3.90
N SER A 200 15.98 -4.19 5.15
CA SER A 200 17.06 -3.97 6.12
C SER A 200 18.22 -4.96 5.92
N ASN A 201 19.19 -4.95 6.85
CA ASN A 201 20.28 -5.93 6.91
C ASN A 201 19.81 -7.40 6.99
N ASN A 202 18.52 -7.63 7.24
CA ASN A 202 17.87 -8.94 7.27
C ASN A 202 17.86 -9.65 5.90
N LEU A 203 18.08 -8.92 4.80
CA LEU A 203 18.23 -9.49 3.46
C LEU A 203 19.37 -10.50 3.33
N SER A 204 20.30 -10.54 4.29
CA SER A 204 21.39 -11.51 4.32
C SER A 204 20.91 -12.97 4.32
N CYS A 205 19.70 -13.26 4.81
CA CYS A 205 19.08 -14.59 4.74
C CYS A 205 18.80 -15.04 3.31
N LEU A 206 18.68 -14.11 2.35
CA LEU A 206 18.37 -14.38 0.95
C LEU A 206 19.60 -14.62 0.07
N GLN A 207 20.82 -14.49 0.57
CA GLN A 207 22.03 -14.60 -0.26
C GLN A 207 22.07 -15.88 -1.08
N ARG A 208 21.77 -17.03 -0.47
CA ARG A 208 21.74 -18.33 -1.18
C ARG A 208 20.57 -18.45 -2.16
N VAL A 209 19.46 -17.77 -1.86
CA VAL A 209 18.29 -17.69 -2.75
C VAL A 209 18.64 -16.96 -4.04
N PHE A 210 19.38 -15.85 -3.97
CA PHE A 210 19.87 -15.11 -5.14
C PHE A 210 20.97 -15.80 -5.92
N GLU A 211 21.56 -16.85 -5.36
CA GLU A 211 22.51 -17.73 -6.05
C GLU A 211 21.84 -18.99 -6.63
N GLY A 212 20.52 -19.15 -6.44
CA GLY A 212 19.79 -20.36 -6.85
C GLY A 212 20.22 -21.61 -6.11
N LYS A 213 20.89 -21.46 -4.98
CA LYS A 213 21.44 -22.57 -4.17
C LYS A 213 20.46 -23.01 -3.10
N PRO A 214 20.58 -24.27 -2.61
CA PRO A 214 19.82 -24.73 -1.46
C PRO A 214 20.05 -23.83 -0.24
N PHE A 215 19.00 -23.52 0.51
CA PHE A 215 19.03 -22.67 1.69
C PHE A 215 18.36 -23.36 2.89
N LEU A 216 18.75 -22.97 4.09
CA LEU A 216 18.30 -23.61 5.33
C LEU A 216 17.19 -22.79 6.00
N LEU A 217 16.06 -23.42 6.26
CA LEU A 217 15.04 -22.92 7.18
C LEU A 217 15.50 -23.19 8.62
N LYS A 218 16.21 -22.25 9.23
CA LYS A 218 16.89 -22.46 10.52
C LYS A 218 15.94 -22.91 11.63
N LYS A 219 14.75 -22.27 11.72
CA LYS A 219 13.75 -22.59 12.75
C LYS A 219 13.16 -24.00 12.59
N LYS A 220 13.07 -24.50 11.35
CA LYS A 220 12.53 -25.82 11.01
C LYS A 220 13.62 -26.89 10.89
N ASN A 221 14.89 -26.50 10.82
CA ASN A 221 16.05 -27.35 10.52
C ASN A 221 15.85 -28.16 9.22
N GLU A 222 15.33 -27.52 8.19
CA GLU A 222 15.05 -28.14 6.90
C GLU A 222 15.80 -27.40 5.79
N GLN A 223 16.44 -28.15 4.89
CA GLN A 223 17.06 -27.58 3.70
C GLN A 223 16.06 -27.55 2.54
N VAL A 224 15.84 -26.39 1.96
CA VAL A 224 15.03 -26.20 0.76
C VAL A 224 15.93 -26.19 -0.46
N VAL A 225 15.63 -27.04 -1.42
CA VAL A 225 16.28 -27.07 -2.74
C VAL A 225 15.34 -26.41 -3.74
N PRO A 226 15.74 -25.31 -4.42
CA PRO A 226 14.90 -24.67 -5.41
C PRO A 226 14.51 -25.64 -6.53
N ALA A 227 13.23 -25.71 -6.86
CA ALA A 227 12.71 -26.54 -7.92
C ALA A 227 13.08 -25.96 -9.32
N PRO A 228 13.13 -26.78 -10.37
CA PRO A 228 13.39 -26.32 -11.75
C PRO A 228 12.44 -25.19 -12.17
N GLY A 229 13.00 -24.17 -12.78
CA GLY A 229 12.26 -22.99 -13.20
C GLY A 229 12.25 -21.84 -12.18
N PHE A 230 12.68 -22.07 -10.92
CA PHE A 230 12.84 -20.98 -9.96
C PHE A 230 13.78 -19.91 -10.50
N THR A 231 13.36 -18.66 -10.40
CA THR A 231 14.21 -17.48 -10.66
C THR A 231 13.74 -16.29 -9.83
N VAL A 232 14.57 -15.26 -9.74
CA VAL A 232 14.30 -14.09 -8.89
C VAL A 232 14.39 -12.80 -9.69
N PHE A 233 13.40 -11.95 -9.51
CA PHE A 233 13.44 -10.55 -9.91
C PHE A 233 13.36 -9.70 -8.64
N ALA A 234 14.15 -8.66 -8.57
CA ALA A 234 14.04 -7.65 -7.54
C ALA A 234 13.77 -6.29 -8.18
N THR A 235 12.87 -5.51 -7.61
CA THR A 235 12.60 -4.15 -8.06
C THR A 235 13.04 -3.14 -7.00
N ALA A 236 13.48 -1.97 -7.45
CA ALA A 236 13.85 -0.86 -6.59
C ALA A 236 13.49 0.48 -7.23
N ASN A 237 13.30 1.49 -6.40
CA ASN A 237 13.14 2.87 -6.87
C ASN A 237 14.50 3.58 -6.95
N THR A 238 15.52 3.02 -6.31
CA THR A 238 16.92 3.47 -6.35
C THR A 238 17.80 2.44 -7.05
N LYS A 239 19.03 2.83 -7.41
CA LYS A 239 20.00 1.88 -7.97
C LYS A 239 20.73 1.07 -6.88
N GLY A 240 20.11 0.90 -5.71
CA GLY A 240 20.73 0.27 -4.55
C GLY A 240 21.63 1.21 -3.74
N LYS A 241 21.67 2.50 -4.10
CA LYS A 241 22.48 3.52 -3.42
C LYS A 241 21.70 4.35 -2.39
N GLY A 242 20.44 4.01 -2.13
CA GLY A 242 19.53 4.82 -1.33
C GLY A 242 19.04 6.05 -2.09
N SER A 243 18.24 6.89 -1.43
CA SER A 243 17.72 8.14 -2.01
C SER A 243 18.60 9.31 -1.56
N GLU A 244 19.44 9.80 -2.43
CA GLU A 244 20.30 10.97 -2.17
C GLU A 244 19.46 12.26 -2.10
N ASP A 245 18.34 12.31 -2.81
CA ASP A 245 17.40 13.43 -2.89
C ASP A 245 16.29 13.39 -1.82
N GLY A 246 16.26 12.36 -0.96
CA GLY A 246 15.25 12.18 0.08
C GLY A 246 13.85 11.84 -0.41
N ARG A 247 13.61 11.64 -1.69
CA ARG A 247 12.29 11.33 -2.29
C ARG A 247 11.77 9.96 -1.88
N TYR A 248 12.67 8.99 -1.70
CA TYR A 248 12.37 7.65 -1.25
C TYR A 248 12.89 7.46 0.16
N MET A 249 12.18 8.06 1.13
CA MET A 249 12.51 7.94 2.54
C MET A 249 12.51 6.46 2.95
N PHE A 250 13.39 6.11 3.90
CA PHE A 250 13.57 4.74 4.41
C PHE A 250 14.20 3.74 3.43
N THR A 251 14.62 4.15 2.22
CA THR A 251 15.42 3.28 1.37
C THR A 251 16.83 3.14 1.93
N ASN A 252 17.34 1.91 1.92
CA ASN A 252 18.67 1.58 2.40
C ASN A 252 19.67 1.51 1.25
N VAL A 253 20.95 1.76 1.56
CA VAL A 253 22.04 1.43 0.65
C VAL A 253 22.23 -0.08 0.69
N LEU A 254 22.02 -0.75 -0.44
CA LEU A 254 22.23 -2.18 -0.57
C LEU A 254 23.74 -2.49 -0.65
N ASN A 255 24.14 -3.58 0.00
CA ASN A 255 25.51 -4.03 -0.04
C ASN A 255 25.90 -4.43 -1.47
N GLU A 256 27.05 -3.95 -1.97
CA GLU A 256 27.57 -4.23 -3.32
C GLU A 256 27.68 -5.74 -3.56
N ALA A 257 28.20 -6.50 -2.59
CA ALA A 257 28.29 -7.94 -2.68
C ALA A 257 26.91 -8.64 -2.84
N PHE A 258 25.83 -7.97 -2.41
CA PHE A 258 24.47 -8.44 -2.63
C PHE A 258 24.00 -8.14 -4.05
N LEU A 259 24.29 -6.93 -4.56
CA LEU A 259 23.93 -6.51 -5.92
C LEU A 259 24.66 -7.35 -6.99
N GLU A 260 25.91 -7.74 -6.75
CA GLU A 260 26.72 -8.62 -7.61
C GLU A 260 26.12 -10.04 -7.82
N ARG A 261 25.11 -10.42 -7.04
CA ARG A 261 24.39 -11.69 -7.24
C ARG A 261 23.35 -11.65 -8.34
N PHE A 262 22.96 -10.47 -8.76
CA PHE A 262 22.10 -10.31 -9.93
C PHE A 262 22.91 -10.40 -11.21
N VAL A 263 22.45 -11.21 -12.16
CA VAL A 263 23.15 -11.41 -13.45
C VAL A 263 23.15 -10.13 -14.27
N ASN A 264 22.07 -9.36 -14.19
CA ASN A 264 22.00 -8.05 -14.81
C ASN A 264 21.13 -7.07 -14.00
N THR A 265 21.34 -5.79 -14.28
CA THR A 265 20.51 -4.68 -13.82
C THR A 265 19.84 -4.05 -15.03
N MET A 266 18.51 -3.97 -15.00
CA MET A 266 17.69 -3.32 -16.02
C MET A 266 17.20 -1.97 -15.50
N GLU A 267 17.37 -0.93 -16.29
CA GLU A 267 16.75 0.37 -16.01
C GLU A 267 15.40 0.43 -16.74
N GLN A 268 14.35 0.71 -15.98
CA GLN A 268 13.00 0.88 -16.51
C GLN A 268 12.66 2.36 -16.54
N ASP A 269 12.65 2.90 -17.75
CA ASP A 269 12.24 4.28 -18.01
C ASP A 269 10.72 4.43 -18.14
N TRP A 270 10.28 5.65 -18.33
CA TRP A 270 8.89 5.95 -18.69
C TRP A 270 8.54 5.34 -20.05
N PRO A 271 7.27 4.96 -20.28
CA PRO A 271 6.86 4.55 -21.61
C PRO A 271 7.10 5.67 -22.62
N PRO A 272 7.55 5.38 -23.86
CA PRO A 272 7.54 6.37 -24.92
C PRO A 272 6.15 6.97 -25.11
N SER A 273 6.04 8.27 -25.44
CA SER A 273 4.77 9.02 -25.54
C SER A 273 3.70 8.27 -26.36
N LYS A 274 4.07 7.68 -27.48
CA LYS A 274 3.16 6.87 -28.30
C LYS A 274 2.60 5.66 -27.56
N THR A 275 3.42 5.02 -26.76
CA THR A 275 3.03 3.85 -25.95
C THR A 275 2.20 4.26 -24.76
N GLU A 276 2.57 5.35 -24.10
CA GLU A 276 1.82 5.88 -22.98
C GLU A 276 0.42 6.36 -23.41
N LYS A 277 0.32 7.04 -24.56
CA LYS A 277 -0.99 7.37 -25.17
C LYS A 277 -1.84 6.11 -25.39
N LYS A 278 -1.24 5.01 -25.87
CA LYS A 278 -1.95 3.74 -26.05
C LYS A 278 -2.40 3.14 -24.72
N ILE A 279 -1.60 3.26 -23.66
CA ILE A 279 -1.98 2.82 -22.31
C ILE A 279 -3.21 3.61 -21.85
N ILE A 280 -3.14 4.93 -21.91
CA ILE A 280 -4.21 5.83 -21.44
C ILE A 280 -5.49 5.63 -22.24
N ASN A 281 -5.41 5.49 -23.57
CA ASN A 281 -6.58 5.20 -24.41
C ASN A 281 -7.26 3.89 -24.02
N LYS A 282 -6.49 2.81 -23.79
CA LYS A 282 -7.07 1.54 -23.34
C LYS A 282 -7.75 1.64 -21.99
N GLU A 283 -7.20 2.43 -21.06
CA GLU A 283 -7.85 2.68 -19.77
C GLU A 283 -9.14 3.51 -19.92
N LEU A 284 -9.13 4.53 -20.78
CA LEU A 284 -10.33 5.31 -21.11
C LEU A 284 -11.41 4.44 -21.77
N ASP A 285 -11.03 3.58 -22.71
CA ASP A 285 -11.95 2.63 -23.36
C ASP A 285 -12.58 1.66 -22.36
N ALA A 286 -11.76 1.13 -21.44
CA ALA A 286 -12.21 0.19 -20.41
C ALA A 286 -13.25 0.79 -19.45
N VAL A 287 -13.19 2.11 -19.22
CA VAL A 287 -14.17 2.83 -18.39
C VAL A 287 -15.29 3.46 -19.22
N GLY A 288 -15.36 3.19 -20.53
CA GLY A 288 -16.41 3.70 -21.43
C GLY A 288 -16.34 5.20 -21.69
N LYS A 289 -15.14 5.79 -21.61
CA LYS A 289 -14.88 7.23 -21.78
C LYS A 289 -13.82 7.48 -22.85
N SER A 290 -13.94 6.80 -24.01
CA SER A 290 -12.99 6.96 -25.13
C SER A 290 -12.80 8.43 -25.50
N ASP A 291 -11.56 8.92 -25.39
CA ASP A 291 -11.20 10.31 -25.64
C ASP A 291 -9.70 10.42 -25.97
N GLU A 292 -9.37 10.30 -27.25
CA GLU A 292 -7.98 10.32 -27.72
C GLU A 292 -7.28 11.67 -27.51
N ASP A 293 -8.04 12.77 -27.61
CA ASP A 293 -7.52 14.12 -27.39
C ASP A 293 -7.11 14.31 -25.94
N PHE A 294 -7.97 13.87 -25.01
CA PHE A 294 -7.65 13.90 -23.58
C PHE A 294 -6.42 13.05 -23.25
N ALA A 295 -6.33 11.85 -23.81
CA ALA A 295 -5.14 10.99 -23.62
C ALA A 295 -3.86 11.67 -24.12
N GLU A 296 -3.90 12.31 -25.30
CA GLU A 296 -2.74 13.01 -25.87
C GLU A 296 -2.31 14.19 -25.00
N LYS A 297 -3.26 14.99 -24.54
CA LYS A 297 -3.00 16.13 -23.65
C LYS A 297 -2.40 15.69 -22.32
N LEU A 298 -2.93 14.64 -21.71
CA LEU A 298 -2.38 14.08 -20.47
C LEU A 298 -0.94 13.60 -20.63
N VAL A 299 -0.64 12.91 -21.72
CA VAL A 299 0.72 12.40 -21.99
C VAL A 299 1.69 13.55 -22.26
N THR A 300 1.30 14.51 -23.09
CA THR A 300 2.10 15.71 -23.39
C THR A 300 2.41 16.50 -22.12
N TRP A 301 1.40 16.72 -21.29
CA TRP A 301 1.53 17.39 -20.01
C TRP A 301 2.52 16.65 -19.07
N ALA A 302 2.38 15.33 -18.93
CA ALA A 302 3.28 14.54 -18.10
C ALA A 302 4.72 14.54 -18.62
N GLU A 303 4.91 14.50 -19.96
CA GLU A 303 6.23 14.56 -20.58
C GLU A 303 6.95 15.88 -20.31
N VAL A 304 6.24 17.01 -20.39
CA VAL A 304 6.81 18.33 -20.06
C VAL A 304 7.25 18.39 -18.60
N ILE A 305 6.40 17.92 -17.68
CA ILE A 305 6.72 17.89 -16.25
C ILE A 305 7.95 17.01 -15.98
N ARG A 306 8.03 15.81 -16.57
CA ARG A 306 9.17 14.89 -16.42
C ARG A 306 10.48 15.51 -16.92
N LYS A 307 10.44 16.18 -18.08
CA LYS A 307 11.61 16.92 -18.59
C LYS A 307 12.02 18.06 -17.69
N THR A 308 11.06 18.81 -17.16
CA THR A 308 11.33 19.88 -16.19
C THR A 308 11.95 19.34 -14.92
N PHE A 309 11.46 18.19 -14.43
CA PHE A 309 12.01 17.49 -13.30
C PHE A 309 13.46 17.03 -13.54
N GLU A 310 13.75 16.39 -14.68
CA GLU A 310 15.10 15.95 -15.04
C GLU A 310 16.11 17.12 -15.13
N GLN A 311 15.60 18.31 -15.46
CA GLN A 311 16.39 19.55 -15.51
C GLN A 311 16.51 20.26 -14.15
N GLY A 312 15.91 19.70 -13.09
CA GLY A 312 15.90 20.29 -11.76
C GLY A 312 14.99 21.52 -11.61
N GLY A 313 14.03 21.70 -12.53
CA GLY A 313 13.08 22.80 -12.49
C GLY A 313 11.83 22.56 -11.63
N CYS A 314 11.61 21.35 -11.18
CA CYS A 314 10.61 20.99 -10.19
C CYS A 314 11.02 19.72 -9.43
N ASP A 315 10.45 19.52 -8.23
CA ASP A 315 10.80 18.41 -7.35
C ASP A 315 9.81 17.23 -7.46
N GLU A 316 8.70 17.41 -8.18
CA GLU A 316 7.64 16.41 -8.32
C GLU A 316 7.46 15.98 -9.78
N VAL A 317 6.90 14.77 -9.95
CA VAL A 317 6.73 14.15 -11.27
C VAL A 317 5.36 13.51 -11.42
N ILE A 318 4.84 13.51 -12.64
CA ILE A 318 3.61 12.80 -13.00
C ILE A 318 3.98 11.45 -13.62
N SER A 319 3.75 10.37 -12.86
CA SER A 319 3.99 9.00 -13.30
C SER A 319 2.87 8.49 -14.20
N THR A 320 3.15 7.43 -14.99
CA THR A 320 2.11 6.72 -15.77
C THR A 320 0.98 6.22 -14.88
N ARG A 321 1.29 5.72 -13.67
CA ARG A 321 0.29 5.35 -12.67
C ARG A 321 -0.62 6.53 -12.31
N ARG A 322 -0.07 7.74 -12.19
CA ARG A 322 -0.84 8.95 -11.91
C ARG A 322 -1.80 9.28 -13.04
N LEU A 323 -1.37 9.13 -14.29
CA LEU A 323 -2.24 9.31 -15.46
C LEU A 323 -3.41 8.33 -15.46
N VAL A 324 -3.16 7.05 -15.15
CA VAL A 324 -4.21 6.03 -15.00
C VAL A 324 -5.17 6.39 -13.85
N HIS A 325 -4.67 6.93 -12.73
CA HIS A 325 -5.52 7.41 -11.64
C HIS A 325 -6.40 8.58 -12.06
N ILE A 326 -5.91 9.49 -12.90
CA ILE A 326 -6.72 10.59 -13.47
C ILE A 326 -7.85 10.01 -14.31
N VAL A 327 -7.58 9.02 -15.17
CA VAL A 327 -8.61 8.35 -15.97
C VAL A 327 -9.68 7.70 -15.07
N ASN A 328 -9.27 6.98 -14.04
CA ASN A 328 -10.20 6.36 -13.09
C ASN A 328 -11.02 7.40 -12.34
N THR A 329 -10.40 8.51 -11.93
CA THR A 329 -11.09 9.62 -11.27
C THR A 329 -12.10 10.29 -12.21
N TYR A 330 -11.70 10.51 -13.47
CA TYR A 330 -12.57 11.02 -14.51
C TYR A 330 -13.78 10.11 -14.77
N SER A 331 -13.59 8.79 -14.73
CA SER A 331 -14.68 7.84 -14.90
C SER A 331 -15.79 8.01 -13.85
N VAL A 332 -15.41 8.35 -12.61
CA VAL A 332 -16.32 8.50 -11.47
C VAL A 332 -16.99 9.88 -11.48
N PHE A 333 -16.21 10.94 -11.69
CA PHE A 333 -16.74 12.30 -11.53
C PHE A 333 -17.23 12.95 -12.84
N GLY A 334 -16.85 12.41 -14.01
CA GLY A 334 -17.28 12.94 -15.32
C GLY A 334 -16.64 14.26 -15.73
N ASP A 335 -15.77 14.84 -14.91
CA ASP A 335 -15.11 16.12 -15.12
C ASP A 335 -13.59 15.93 -15.18
N LYS A 336 -12.98 16.33 -16.30
CA LYS A 336 -11.55 16.17 -16.58
C LYS A 336 -10.68 17.01 -15.64
N MET A 337 -11.03 18.30 -15.50
CA MET A 337 -10.25 19.22 -14.68
C MET A 337 -10.34 18.88 -13.20
N LYS A 338 -11.52 18.51 -12.72
CA LYS A 338 -11.72 18.02 -11.36
C LYS A 338 -10.90 16.74 -11.11
N ALA A 339 -10.87 15.81 -12.07
CA ALA A 339 -10.09 14.57 -11.95
C ALA A 339 -8.58 14.85 -11.83
N ILE A 340 -8.06 15.78 -12.64
CA ILE A 340 -6.66 16.22 -12.58
C ILE A 340 -6.38 16.87 -11.23
N ALA A 341 -7.21 17.85 -10.82
CA ALA A 341 -7.02 18.59 -9.58
C ALA A 341 -7.03 17.67 -8.34
N LEU A 342 -7.95 16.71 -8.28
CA LEU A 342 -8.02 15.73 -7.20
C LEU A 342 -6.76 14.85 -7.13
N CYS A 343 -6.22 14.44 -8.28
CA CYS A 343 -5.00 13.65 -8.34
C CYS A 343 -3.73 14.45 -8.00
N LEU A 344 -3.80 15.79 -8.03
CA LEU A 344 -2.71 16.68 -7.65
C LEU A 344 -2.76 17.16 -6.19
N ASN A 345 -3.83 16.89 -5.45
CA ASN A 345 -4.00 17.36 -4.06
C ASN A 345 -2.95 16.87 -3.06
N ARG A 346 -2.16 15.86 -3.40
CA ARG A 346 -1.05 15.39 -2.56
C ARG A 346 0.20 16.28 -2.64
N PHE A 347 0.30 17.10 -3.67
CA PHE A 347 1.41 18.02 -3.85
C PHE A 347 1.16 19.30 -3.03
N ASP A 348 2.20 20.04 -2.76
CA ASP A 348 2.06 21.37 -2.19
C ASP A 348 1.27 22.30 -3.13
N VAL A 349 0.79 23.42 -2.57
CA VAL A 349 -0.13 24.33 -3.29
C VAL A 349 0.53 24.91 -4.54
N ASP A 350 1.80 25.29 -4.45
CA ASP A 350 2.51 25.96 -5.55
C ASP A 350 2.76 25.00 -6.71
N THR A 351 3.23 23.78 -6.39
CA THR A 351 3.41 22.70 -7.38
C THR A 351 2.08 22.32 -8.04
N LYS A 352 1.01 22.17 -7.24
CA LYS A 352 -0.32 21.88 -7.77
C LYS A 352 -0.79 22.94 -8.74
N MET A 353 -0.69 24.23 -8.36
CA MET A 353 -1.11 25.33 -9.21
C MET A 353 -0.30 25.42 -10.49
N SER A 354 1.02 25.23 -10.40
CA SER A 354 1.91 25.23 -11.56
C SER A 354 1.58 24.10 -12.54
N PHE A 355 1.25 22.90 -12.03
CA PHE A 355 0.86 21.77 -12.88
C PHE A 355 -0.52 21.95 -13.51
N LEU A 356 -1.48 22.55 -12.79
CA LEU A 356 -2.78 22.90 -13.36
C LEU A 356 -2.66 23.98 -14.46
N ASP A 357 -1.90 25.05 -14.22
CA ASP A 357 -1.63 26.09 -15.20
C ASP A 357 -0.95 25.54 -16.46
N LEU A 358 0.02 24.63 -16.28
CA LEU A 358 0.65 23.95 -17.40
C LEU A 358 -0.36 23.11 -18.20
N TYR A 359 -1.28 22.40 -17.51
CA TYR A 359 -2.31 21.62 -18.20
C TYR A 359 -3.24 22.49 -19.02
N THR A 360 -3.69 23.63 -18.51
CA THR A 360 -4.55 24.56 -19.29
C THR A 360 -3.85 25.12 -20.53
N LYS A 361 -2.54 25.31 -20.48
CA LYS A 361 -1.74 25.70 -21.64
C LYS A 361 -1.65 24.58 -22.69
N VAL A 362 -1.59 23.33 -22.25
CA VAL A 362 -1.60 22.15 -23.15
C VAL A 362 -3.01 21.94 -23.74
N ASP A 363 -4.03 22.13 -22.94
CA ASP A 363 -5.44 21.92 -23.35
C ASP A 363 -6.12 23.20 -23.86
N GLY A 364 -5.55 24.27 -24.12
CA GLY A 364 -6.09 25.48 -24.75
C GLY A 364 -7.57 25.86 -24.52
N GLY A 365 -8.40 24.96 -24.06
CA GLY A 365 -9.83 25.12 -23.77
C GLY A 365 -10.20 24.89 -22.30
N ALA A 366 -9.25 24.51 -21.45
CA ALA A 366 -9.50 24.24 -20.02
C ALA A 366 -9.37 25.53 -19.20
N SER A 367 -10.21 25.70 -18.18
CA SER A 367 -10.14 26.81 -17.21
C SER A 367 -9.92 26.31 -15.79
N ILE A 368 -9.15 27.07 -15.03
CA ILE A 368 -8.91 26.80 -13.60
C ILE A 368 -10.03 27.42 -12.74
N ASP A 369 -10.76 28.41 -13.26
CA ASP A 369 -11.71 29.21 -12.48
C ASP A 369 -12.83 28.37 -11.86
N GLU A 370 -13.28 27.32 -12.55
CA GLU A 370 -14.30 26.38 -12.03
C GLU A 370 -13.82 25.55 -10.85
N ILE A 371 -12.50 25.31 -10.73
CA ILE A 371 -11.92 24.49 -9.65
C ILE A 371 -11.65 25.32 -8.41
N MET A 372 -11.38 26.62 -8.60
CA MET A 372 -11.06 27.57 -7.53
C MET A 372 -12.31 28.21 -6.92
N ALA A 373 -13.48 28.04 -7.55
CA ALA A 373 -14.74 28.50 -6.97
C ALA A 373 -14.97 27.75 -5.63
N PRO A 374 -15.19 28.48 -4.51
CA PRO A 374 -15.61 27.83 -3.27
C PRO A 374 -16.87 27.03 -3.56
N PRO A 375 -17.08 25.87 -2.92
CA PRO A 375 -18.31 25.11 -3.10
C PRO A 375 -19.48 26.07 -2.88
N VAL A 376 -20.33 26.21 -3.90
CA VAL A 376 -21.56 26.98 -3.78
C VAL A 376 -22.32 26.33 -2.64
N ALA A 377 -22.42 27.01 -1.50
CA ALA A 377 -23.28 26.57 -0.44
C ALA A 377 -24.67 26.46 -1.05
N GLU A 378 -25.17 25.25 -1.23
CA GLU A 378 -26.58 25.03 -1.53
C GLU A 378 -27.32 25.74 -0.39
N THR A 379 -27.93 26.87 -0.69
CA THR A 379 -28.92 27.50 0.18
C THR A 379 -30.04 26.48 0.28
N ILE A 380 -30.07 25.75 1.40
CA ILE A 380 -31.24 24.99 1.80
C ILE A 380 -32.34 26.04 1.95
N ASP A 381 -33.24 26.10 0.98
CA ASP A 381 -34.45 26.90 1.12
C ASP A 381 -35.18 26.39 2.37
N GLU A 382 -35.25 27.22 3.40
CA GLU A 382 -35.99 26.98 4.64
C GLU A 382 -37.53 26.91 4.43
N ALA A 383 -38.00 26.64 3.21
CA ALA A 383 -39.41 26.68 2.86
C ALA A 383 -40.18 25.36 3.07
N ASP A 384 -39.52 24.25 3.46
CA ASP A 384 -40.18 22.95 3.72
C ASP A 384 -39.97 22.38 5.12
N ALA A 385 -39.93 23.24 6.13
CA ALA A 385 -40.08 22.79 7.51
C ALA A 385 -41.56 22.67 7.87
N ASP A 386 -42.13 21.50 7.58
CA ASP A 386 -43.44 21.10 8.09
C ASP A 386 -43.33 20.94 9.62
N PRO A 387 -44.15 21.65 10.43
CA PRO A 387 -44.09 21.53 11.89
C PRO A 387 -44.73 20.22 12.34
N LEU A 388 -43.91 19.23 12.62
CA LEU A 388 -44.36 18.01 13.29
C LEU A 388 -44.96 18.35 14.65
N THR A 389 -46.29 18.32 14.70
CA THR A 389 -47.10 18.23 15.93
C THR A 389 -46.93 16.85 16.57
N TYR A 390 -46.58 16.87 17.87
CA TYR A 390 -46.62 15.82 18.92
C TYR A 390 -45.86 14.51 18.70
#